data_38f8ac306998f7351ef01337ff45e337
#
_entry.id   38f8ac306998f7351ef01337ff45e337
#
_cell.length_a   1.000
_cell.length_b   1.000
_cell.length_c   1.000
_cell.angle_alpha   90.00
_cell.angle_beta   90.00
_cell.angle_gamma   90.00
#
_symmetry.space_group_name_H-M   'P 1'
#
loop_
_entity.id
_entity.type
_entity.pdbx_description
1 polymer ?
#
loop_
_entity_poly.entity_id
_entity_poly.type
_entity_poly.pdbx_seq_one_letter_code
_entity_poly.pdbx_strand_id
1 'polypeptide(L)'
;MSLFFGTDGIRGIVNDDLSYSLAYKCGNALGEKYPGSKILIGRDTRKSGTLIALAFSVGAMNAGANVTDVEICPSAGVSYLTRTLGYDFGAVISASHSSSEYNGIKIFDSTGRKIGTRKEEELERCFLKETIAPYDKVGVYESNPRLIVKYEEFLAKSISTSLKSKNIVLD
;
A
#
# COMPACT_ATOMS: atom_id res chain seq x y z
N MET A 1 -13.12 8.37 -17.11
CA MET A 1 -12.47 7.04 -17.19
C MET A 1 -11.09 7.21 -16.62
N SER A 2 -10.75 6.43 -15.62
CA SER A 2 -9.43 6.45 -14.98
C SER A 2 -8.36 6.02 -15.99
N LEU A 3 -7.21 6.72 -16.03
CA LEU A 3 -6.12 6.45 -16.96
C LEU A 3 -5.13 5.42 -16.40
N PHE A 4 -4.95 5.39 -15.08
CA PHE A 4 -3.95 4.58 -14.39
C PHE A 4 -4.58 3.55 -13.46
N PHE A 5 -5.66 3.89 -12.75
CA PHE A 5 -6.36 2.95 -11.90
C PHE A 5 -7.28 2.04 -12.70
N GLY A 6 -6.98 0.75 -12.69
CA GLY A 6 -7.86 -0.30 -13.18
C GLY A 6 -8.83 -0.80 -12.11
N THR A 7 -9.47 -1.95 -12.35
CA THR A 7 -10.45 -2.54 -11.42
C THR A 7 -9.87 -2.80 -10.03
N ASP A 8 -8.56 -3.09 -9.92
CA ASP A 8 -7.91 -3.48 -8.68
C ASP A 8 -6.67 -2.64 -8.34
N GLY A 9 -6.72 -1.34 -8.62
CA GLY A 9 -5.62 -0.42 -8.42
C GLY A 9 -4.79 -0.18 -9.69
N ILE A 10 -3.60 0.41 -9.54
CA ILE A 10 -2.63 0.57 -10.63
C ILE A 10 -1.90 -0.77 -10.80
N ARG A 11 -1.79 -1.28 -12.02
CA ARG A 11 -1.07 -2.52 -12.32
C ARG A 11 -0.39 -2.42 -13.67
N GLY A 12 0.84 -2.92 -13.77
CA GLY A 12 1.57 -2.93 -15.03
C GLY A 12 2.91 -3.66 -14.96
N ILE A 13 3.57 -3.76 -16.10
CA ILE A 13 4.96 -4.23 -16.21
C ILE A 13 5.87 -3.17 -15.60
N VAL A 14 6.77 -3.62 -14.72
CA VAL A 14 7.68 -2.71 -14.00
C VAL A 14 8.68 -2.08 -14.97
N ASN A 15 8.88 -0.77 -14.84
CA ASN A 15 9.67 0.10 -15.70
C ASN A 15 9.11 0.33 -17.11
N ASP A 16 7.91 -0.19 -17.40
CA ASP A 16 7.14 0.11 -18.59
C ASP A 16 5.85 0.84 -18.17
N ASP A 17 4.78 0.10 -17.88
CA ASP A 17 3.50 0.67 -17.44
C ASP A 17 3.56 1.23 -16.01
N LEU A 18 4.25 0.51 -15.11
CA LEU A 18 4.42 0.86 -13.70
C LEU A 18 5.86 1.27 -13.41
N SER A 19 6.18 2.53 -13.60
CA SER A 19 7.48 3.09 -13.24
C SER A 19 7.56 3.52 -11.78
N TYR A 20 8.79 3.65 -11.24
CA TYR A 20 9.01 4.29 -9.92
C TYR A 20 8.47 5.72 -9.88
N SER A 21 8.53 6.44 -11.01
CA SER A 21 7.98 7.80 -11.12
C SER A 21 6.46 7.83 -10.95
N LEU A 22 5.73 6.84 -11.52
CA LEU A 22 4.29 6.72 -11.33
C LEU A 22 3.96 6.36 -9.86
N ALA A 23 4.75 5.48 -9.24
CA ALA A 23 4.60 5.14 -7.83
C ALA A 23 4.81 6.36 -6.92
N TYR A 24 5.87 7.16 -7.19
CA TYR A 24 6.12 8.43 -6.51
C TYR A 24 4.93 9.38 -6.65
N LYS A 25 4.44 9.60 -7.88
CA LYS A 25 3.29 10.47 -8.14
C LYS A 25 2.03 10.01 -7.40
N CYS A 26 1.81 8.71 -7.32
CA CYS A 26 0.68 8.14 -6.59
C CYS A 26 0.77 8.46 -5.09
N GLY A 27 1.93 8.26 -4.48
CA GLY A 27 2.19 8.62 -3.09
C GLY A 27 2.08 10.13 -2.84
N ASN A 28 2.68 10.95 -3.71
CA ASN A 28 2.64 12.41 -3.62
C ASN A 28 1.20 12.94 -3.69
N ALA A 29 0.39 12.42 -4.63
CA ALA A 29 -1.01 12.79 -4.75
C ALA A 29 -1.82 12.45 -3.49
N LEU A 30 -1.53 11.30 -2.86
CA LEU A 30 -2.18 10.93 -1.61
C LEU A 30 -1.80 11.86 -0.46
N GLY A 31 -0.51 12.19 -0.33
CA GLY A 31 0.00 13.13 0.68
C GLY A 31 -0.50 14.56 0.44
N GLU A 32 -0.52 15.04 -0.82
CA GLU A 32 -1.07 16.35 -1.18
C GLU A 32 -2.53 16.49 -0.75
N LYS A 33 -3.33 15.47 -1.05
CA LYS A 33 -4.76 15.50 -0.75
C LYS A 33 -5.07 15.34 0.74
N TYR A 34 -4.21 14.62 1.47
CA TYR A 34 -4.40 14.31 2.89
C TYR A 34 -3.10 14.55 3.68
N PRO A 35 -2.65 15.83 3.79
CA PRO A 35 -1.42 16.15 4.51
C PRO A 35 -1.55 15.77 5.99
N GLY A 36 -0.47 15.22 6.56
CA GLY A 36 -0.46 14.70 7.93
C GLY A 36 -1.08 13.32 8.10
N SER A 37 -1.66 12.72 7.05
CA SER A 37 -2.24 11.37 7.13
C SER A 37 -1.19 10.31 7.45
N LYS A 38 -1.64 9.23 8.10
CA LYS A 38 -0.85 8.04 8.42
C LYS A 38 -1.13 6.97 7.39
N ILE A 39 -0.12 6.53 6.67
CA ILE A 39 -0.21 5.51 5.63
C ILE A 39 0.55 4.27 6.08
N LEU A 40 -0.13 3.12 6.12
CA LEU A 40 0.51 1.82 6.29
C LEU A 40 0.84 1.27 4.90
N ILE A 41 2.10 0.90 4.63
CA ILE A 41 2.47 0.26 3.36
C ILE A 41 3.00 -1.14 3.60
N GLY A 42 2.64 -2.08 2.72
CA GLY A 42 3.18 -3.44 2.70
C GLY A 42 3.32 -3.95 1.27
N ARG A 43 4.11 -5.00 1.10
CA ARG A 43 4.40 -5.56 -0.23
C ARG A 43 4.43 -7.09 -0.22
N ASP A 44 4.28 -7.68 -1.40
CA ASP A 44 4.59 -9.10 -1.60
C ASP A 44 6.10 -9.33 -1.78
N THR A 45 6.50 -10.54 -2.13
CA THR A 45 7.90 -10.97 -2.25
C THR A 45 8.54 -10.64 -3.60
N ARG A 46 7.88 -9.91 -4.51
CA ARG A 46 8.40 -9.54 -5.81
C ARG A 46 9.66 -8.70 -5.69
N LYS A 47 10.64 -8.98 -6.54
CA LYS A 47 11.92 -8.26 -6.58
C LYS A 47 11.76 -6.73 -6.69
N SER A 48 10.76 -6.29 -7.47
CA SER A 48 10.45 -4.87 -7.68
C SER A 48 9.69 -4.21 -6.51
N GLY A 49 9.19 -5.01 -5.55
CA GLY A 49 8.32 -4.52 -4.47
C GLY A 49 8.96 -3.40 -3.65
N THR A 50 10.22 -3.57 -3.25
CA THR A 50 10.95 -2.55 -2.47
C THR A 50 11.10 -1.22 -3.23
N LEU A 51 11.47 -1.28 -4.53
CA LEU A 51 11.62 -0.08 -5.36
C LEU A 51 10.31 0.72 -5.41
N ILE A 52 9.21 0.05 -5.70
CA ILE A 52 7.89 0.69 -5.84
C ILE A 52 7.38 1.20 -4.48
N ALA A 53 7.57 0.43 -3.39
CA ALA A 53 7.18 0.85 -2.05
C ALA A 53 7.94 2.10 -1.58
N LEU A 54 9.25 2.13 -1.79
CA LEU A 54 10.07 3.29 -1.43
C LEU A 54 9.71 4.52 -2.28
N ALA A 55 9.52 4.36 -3.59
CA ALA A 55 9.11 5.45 -4.47
C ALA A 55 7.77 6.05 -4.04
N PHE A 56 6.76 5.22 -3.76
CA PHE A 56 5.49 5.66 -3.21
C PHE A 56 5.66 6.40 -1.88
N SER A 57 6.45 5.84 -0.97
CA SER A 57 6.68 6.41 0.36
C SER A 57 7.37 7.77 0.29
N VAL A 58 8.39 7.91 -0.58
CA VAL A 58 9.06 9.19 -0.82
C VAL A 58 8.08 10.24 -1.31
N GLY A 59 7.22 9.89 -2.28
CA GLY A 59 6.18 10.79 -2.78
C GLY A 59 5.21 11.22 -1.68
N ALA A 60 4.73 10.29 -0.88
CA ALA A 60 3.80 10.57 0.22
C ALA A 60 4.41 11.51 1.28
N MET A 61 5.65 11.22 1.70
CA MET A 61 6.37 12.06 2.67
C MET A 61 6.67 13.45 2.13
N ASN A 62 7.07 13.54 0.85
CA ASN A 62 7.34 14.83 0.18
C ASN A 62 6.13 15.76 0.20
N ALA A 63 4.93 15.20 0.20
CA ALA A 63 3.66 15.93 0.30
C ALA A 63 3.08 15.98 1.73
N GLY A 64 3.84 15.55 2.75
CA GLY A 64 3.51 15.74 4.16
C GLY A 64 2.77 14.57 4.84
N ALA A 65 2.59 13.42 4.19
CA ALA A 65 2.02 12.23 4.82
C ALA A 65 3.08 11.41 5.56
N ASN A 66 2.71 10.72 6.64
CA ASN A 66 3.58 9.83 7.40
C ASN A 66 3.40 8.38 6.92
N VAL A 67 4.48 7.65 6.73
CA VAL A 67 4.47 6.28 6.20
C VAL A 67 5.08 5.31 7.20
N THR A 68 4.34 4.22 7.49
CA THR A 68 4.85 3.06 8.22
C THR A 68 4.92 1.86 7.28
N ASP A 69 6.11 1.36 7.01
CA ASP A 69 6.35 0.18 6.16
C ASP A 69 6.37 -1.09 7.03
N VAL A 70 5.42 -1.98 6.80
CA VAL A 70 5.38 -3.30 7.44
C VAL A 70 6.13 -4.36 6.64
N GLU A 71 6.79 -3.94 5.55
CA GLU A 71 7.58 -4.79 4.66
C GLU A 71 6.74 -5.88 3.98
N ILE A 72 7.12 -7.16 4.14
CA ILE A 72 6.39 -8.27 3.52
C ILE A 72 5.11 -8.54 4.32
N CYS A 73 3.98 -8.25 3.70
CA CYS A 73 2.66 -8.39 4.31
C CYS A 73 1.62 -8.70 3.23
N PRO A 74 0.75 -9.71 3.42
CA PRO A 74 -0.31 -9.98 2.46
C PRO A 74 -1.32 -8.83 2.43
N SER A 75 -2.02 -8.67 1.29
CA SER A 75 -3.01 -7.61 1.10
C SER A 75 -4.08 -7.58 2.20
N ALA A 76 -4.54 -8.75 2.64
CA ALA A 76 -5.49 -8.87 3.74
C ALA A 76 -4.90 -8.39 5.07
N GLY A 77 -3.59 -8.62 5.30
CA GLY A 77 -2.88 -8.13 6.48
C GLY A 77 -2.80 -6.60 6.49
N VAL A 78 -2.41 -5.98 5.37
CA VAL A 78 -2.39 -4.50 5.27
C VAL A 78 -3.78 -3.92 5.48
N SER A 79 -4.82 -4.48 4.85
CA SER A 79 -6.21 -4.05 5.05
C SER A 79 -6.63 -4.14 6.53
N TYR A 80 -6.35 -5.27 7.18
CA TYR A 80 -6.65 -5.50 8.59
C TYR A 80 -5.92 -4.50 9.50
N LEU A 81 -4.60 -4.36 9.33
CA LEU A 81 -3.77 -3.48 10.16
C LEU A 81 -4.14 -2.01 9.96
N THR A 82 -4.43 -1.59 8.72
CA THR A 82 -4.91 -0.23 8.43
C THR A 82 -6.10 0.12 9.30
N ARG A 83 -7.13 -0.73 9.26
CA ARG A 83 -8.36 -0.52 10.03
C ARG A 83 -8.14 -0.59 11.55
N THR A 84 -7.42 -1.61 12.02
CA THR A 84 -7.34 -1.92 13.45
C THR A 84 -6.36 -1.05 14.21
N LEU A 85 -5.36 -0.49 13.53
CA LEU A 85 -4.35 0.38 14.13
C LEU A 85 -4.61 1.87 13.89
N GLY A 86 -5.73 2.22 13.23
CA GLY A 86 -6.11 3.61 13.02
C GLY A 86 -5.23 4.36 12.03
N TYR A 87 -4.80 3.69 10.96
CA TYR A 87 -4.20 4.36 9.81
C TYR A 87 -5.29 4.96 8.92
N ASP A 88 -5.01 6.11 8.34
CA ASP A 88 -5.94 6.78 7.43
C ASP A 88 -6.01 6.06 6.08
N PHE A 89 -4.88 5.49 5.64
CA PHE A 89 -4.78 4.71 4.41
C PHE A 89 -3.86 3.50 4.58
N GLY A 90 -4.15 2.46 3.79
CA GLY A 90 -3.24 1.35 3.54
C GLY A 90 -2.81 1.32 2.07
N ALA A 91 -1.55 1.01 1.79
CA ALA A 91 -1.05 0.79 0.45
C ALA A 91 -0.44 -0.61 0.33
N VAL A 92 -0.80 -1.34 -0.71
CA VAL A 92 -0.24 -2.67 -1.00
C VAL A 92 0.47 -2.65 -2.33
N ILE A 93 1.72 -3.08 -2.32
CA ILE A 93 2.56 -3.23 -3.50
C ILE A 93 2.58 -4.70 -3.90
N SER A 94 1.74 -5.05 -4.87
CA SER A 94 1.56 -6.43 -5.33
C SER A 94 0.81 -6.48 -6.65
N ALA A 95 1.12 -7.46 -7.49
CA ALA A 95 0.33 -7.82 -8.66
C ALA A 95 -0.45 -9.13 -8.48
N SER A 96 -0.64 -9.58 -7.23
CA SER A 96 -1.38 -10.81 -6.91
C SER A 96 -0.79 -12.04 -7.61
N HIS A 97 -1.52 -12.68 -8.51
CA HIS A 97 -1.15 -13.90 -9.24
C HIS A 97 -0.52 -13.64 -10.62
N SER A 98 -0.29 -12.38 -11.01
CA SER A 98 0.39 -12.06 -12.27
C SER A 98 1.85 -12.51 -12.22
N SER A 99 2.46 -12.70 -13.38
CA SER A 99 3.88 -13.09 -13.53
C SER A 99 4.84 -12.06 -12.88
N SER A 100 6.10 -12.44 -12.73
CA SER A 100 7.07 -11.72 -11.88
C SER A 100 7.45 -10.32 -12.36
N GLU A 101 7.30 -10.04 -13.66
CA GLU A 101 7.56 -8.75 -14.28
C GLU A 101 6.48 -7.70 -13.97
N TYR A 102 5.29 -8.13 -13.55
CA TYR A 102 4.23 -7.22 -13.11
C TYR A 102 4.39 -6.82 -11.65
N ASN A 103 3.90 -5.62 -11.34
CA ASN A 103 3.60 -5.20 -9.98
C ASN A 103 2.38 -4.28 -9.98
N GLY A 104 1.94 -3.81 -8.81
CA GLY A 104 0.78 -2.93 -8.70
C GLY A 104 0.76 -2.16 -7.40
N ILE A 105 -0.10 -1.14 -7.35
CA ILE A 105 -0.37 -0.33 -6.17
C ILE A 105 -1.87 -0.34 -5.93
N LYS A 106 -2.28 -0.87 -4.78
CA LYS A 106 -3.66 -0.85 -4.32
C LYS A 106 -3.75 -0.02 -3.05
N ILE A 107 -4.71 0.89 -2.99
CA ILE A 107 -4.92 1.78 -1.84
C ILE A 107 -6.20 1.37 -1.12
N PHE A 108 -6.12 1.25 0.21
CA PHE A 108 -7.24 1.07 1.12
C PHE A 108 -7.50 2.36 1.89
N ASP A 109 -8.75 2.60 2.23
CA ASP A 109 -9.14 3.65 3.18
C ASP A 109 -9.03 3.16 4.64
N SER A 110 -9.34 4.04 5.59
CA SER A 110 -9.29 3.75 7.03
C SER A 110 -10.19 2.59 7.49
N THR A 111 -11.17 2.19 6.68
CA THR A 111 -12.01 1.01 6.94
C THR A 111 -11.38 -0.30 6.47
N GLY A 112 -10.21 -0.23 5.83
CA GLY A 112 -9.53 -1.37 5.21
C GLY A 112 -10.14 -1.80 3.87
N ARG A 113 -11.04 -1.01 3.29
CA ARG A 113 -11.62 -1.27 1.98
C ARG A 113 -10.83 -0.54 0.89
N LYS A 114 -10.75 -1.15 -0.29
CA LYS A 114 -10.18 -0.48 -1.46
C LYS A 114 -10.89 0.85 -1.68
N ILE A 115 -10.15 1.91 -1.95
CA ILE A 115 -10.73 3.21 -2.30
C ILE A 115 -11.60 3.09 -3.54
N GLY A 116 -12.72 3.83 -3.56
CA GLY A 116 -13.64 3.82 -4.69
C GLY A 116 -13.16 4.68 -5.86
N THR A 117 -13.73 4.43 -7.04
CA THR A 117 -13.38 5.07 -8.32
C THR A 117 -13.31 6.60 -8.23
N ARG A 118 -14.21 7.23 -7.49
CA ARG A 118 -14.19 8.69 -7.30
C ARG A 118 -12.88 9.17 -6.66
N LYS A 119 -12.40 8.47 -5.61
CA LYS A 119 -11.12 8.81 -4.96
C LYS A 119 -9.94 8.52 -5.88
N GLU A 120 -9.99 7.44 -6.65
CA GLU A 120 -8.97 7.10 -7.65
C GLU A 120 -8.83 8.21 -8.69
N GLU A 121 -9.95 8.65 -9.28
CA GLU A 121 -9.95 9.76 -10.26
C GLU A 121 -9.49 11.09 -9.64
N GLU A 122 -9.78 11.33 -8.37
CA GLU A 122 -9.31 12.52 -7.67
C GLU A 122 -7.78 12.48 -7.46
N LEU A 123 -7.21 11.32 -7.15
CA LEU A 123 -5.75 11.16 -7.04
C LEU A 123 -5.07 11.30 -8.40
N GLU A 124 -5.63 10.73 -9.47
CA GLU A 124 -5.05 10.87 -10.82
C GLU A 124 -4.93 12.30 -11.30
N ARG A 125 -5.87 13.17 -10.95
CA ARG A 125 -5.79 14.60 -11.29
C ARG A 125 -4.58 15.29 -10.65
N CYS A 126 -4.07 14.74 -9.54
CA CYS A 126 -2.89 15.24 -8.87
C CYS A 126 -1.58 14.70 -9.47
N PHE A 127 -1.61 13.65 -10.32
CA PHE A 127 -0.39 13.06 -10.90
C PHE A 127 0.39 14.00 -11.82
N LEU A 128 -0.26 15.04 -12.34
CA LEU A 128 0.39 16.09 -13.16
C LEU A 128 1.00 17.21 -12.32
N LYS A 129 0.73 17.21 -11.02
CA LYS A 129 1.26 18.17 -10.07
C LYS A 129 2.23 17.47 -9.14
N GLU A 130 3.29 18.16 -8.78
CA GLU A 130 4.20 17.72 -7.73
C GLU A 130 4.11 18.73 -6.59
N THR A 131 3.62 18.27 -5.45
CA THR A 131 3.52 19.11 -4.25
C THR A 131 4.70 18.81 -3.36
N ILE A 132 5.39 19.85 -2.93
CA ILE A 132 6.49 19.76 -1.97
C ILE A 132 6.01 20.42 -0.67
N ALA A 133 5.98 19.63 0.40
CA ALA A 133 5.63 20.16 1.71
C ALA A 133 6.72 21.11 2.23
N PRO A 134 6.35 22.17 2.97
CA PRO A 134 7.33 22.95 3.73
C PRO A 134 8.15 22.04 4.65
N TYR A 135 9.40 22.40 4.93
CA TYR A 135 10.35 21.58 5.69
C TYR A 135 9.78 21.06 7.02
N ASP A 136 9.06 21.90 7.75
CA ASP A 136 8.41 21.57 9.03
C ASP A 136 7.18 20.65 8.90
N LYS A 137 6.76 20.35 7.67
CA LYS A 137 5.60 19.50 7.34
C LYS A 137 5.95 18.30 6.48
N VAL A 138 7.23 18.06 6.20
CA VAL A 138 7.67 16.84 5.53
C VAL A 138 7.31 15.64 6.40
N GLY A 139 6.72 14.62 5.78
CA GLY A 139 6.30 13.41 6.48
C GLY A 139 7.47 12.55 6.98
N VAL A 140 7.17 11.62 7.87
CA VAL A 140 8.14 10.70 8.47
C VAL A 140 7.96 9.29 7.90
N TYR A 141 9.07 8.58 7.70
CA TYR A 141 9.09 7.15 7.36
C TYR A 141 9.56 6.33 8.56
N GLU A 142 8.81 5.28 8.84
CA GLU A 142 9.14 4.27 9.85
C GLU A 142 9.06 2.87 9.23
N SER A 143 10.09 2.04 9.38
CA SER A 143 9.99 0.60 9.10
C SER A 143 9.60 -0.13 10.38
N ASN A 144 8.46 -0.84 10.35
CA ASN A 144 7.95 -1.60 11.50
C ASN A 144 7.35 -2.95 11.09
N PRO A 145 8.19 -3.92 10.65
CA PRO A 145 7.71 -5.23 10.20
C PRO A 145 7.04 -6.04 11.32
N ARG A 146 7.29 -5.70 12.60
CA ARG A 146 6.67 -6.42 13.73
C ARG A 146 5.16 -6.24 13.82
N LEU A 147 4.60 -5.24 13.15
CA LEU A 147 3.13 -5.03 13.15
C LEU A 147 2.37 -6.21 12.55
N ILE A 148 3.01 -7.02 11.68
CA ILE A 148 2.37 -8.20 11.10
C ILE A 148 1.92 -9.23 12.15
N VAL A 149 2.61 -9.30 13.29
CA VAL A 149 2.25 -10.21 14.39
C VAL A 149 0.81 -10.00 14.87
N LYS A 150 0.32 -8.76 14.84
CA LYS A 150 -1.09 -8.48 15.19
C LYS A 150 -2.09 -9.11 14.22
N TYR A 151 -1.73 -9.20 12.94
CA TYR A 151 -2.55 -9.90 11.95
C TYR A 151 -2.46 -11.42 12.12
N GLU A 152 -1.28 -11.95 12.39
CA GLU A 152 -1.07 -13.38 12.67
C GLU A 152 -1.85 -13.83 13.91
N GLU A 153 -1.83 -13.05 14.99
CA GLU A 153 -2.64 -13.30 16.20
C GLU A 153 -4.14 -13.28 15.91
N PHE A 154 -4.60 -12.36 15.06
CA PHE A 154 -6.00 -12.34 14.63
C PHE A 154 -6.36 -13.61 13.87
N LEU A 155 -5.53 -14.02 12.91
CA LEU A 155 -5.76 -15.26 12.16
C LEU A 155 -5.78 -16.48 13.08
N ALA A 156 -4.81 -16.58 13.99
CA ALA A 156 -4.74 -17.70 14.94
C ALA A 156 -6.01 -17.79 15.82
N LYS A 157 -6.54 -16.65 16.26
CA LYS A 157 -7.79 -16.59 17.07
C LYS A 157 -9.05 -16.87 16.25
N SER A 158 -9.01 -16.73 14.92
CA SER A 158 -10.17 -17.01 14.06
C SER A 158 -10.45 -18.52 13.89
N ILE A 159 -9.49 -19.36 14.24
CA ILE A 159 -9.60 -20.83 14.14
C ILE A 159 -10.01 -21.37 15.51
N SER A 160 -11.24 -21.89 15.62
CA SER A 160 -11.78 -22.49 16.84
C SER A 160 -11.47 -23.98 16.98
N THR A 161 -11.02 -24.64 15.91
CA THR A 161 -10.82 -26.09 15.86
C THR A 161 -9.33 -26.43 15.86
N SER A 162 -8.96 -27.47 16.64
CA SER A 162 -7.58 -27.99 16.64
C SER A 162 -7.21 -28.64 15.30
N LEU A 163 -6.07 -28.22 14.74
CA LEU A 163 -5.51 -28.79 13.51
C LEU A 163 -4.44 -29.85 13.77
N LYS A 164 -4.23 -30.27 15.04
CA LYS A 164 -3.14 -31.18 15.45
C LYS A 164 -3.13 -32.53 14.73
N SER A 165 -4.28 -33.00 14.24
CA SER A 165 -4.41 -34.28 13.53
C SER A 165 -4.58 -34.13 12.01
N LYS A 166 -4.35 -32.98 11.48
CA LYS A 166 -4.53 -32.70 10.04
C LYS A 166 -3.19 -32.62 9.32
N ASN A 167 -3.12 -33.26 8.17
CA ASN A 167 -2.04 -33.03 7.21
C ASN A 167 -2.45 -31.89 6.28
N ILE A 168 -1.65 -30.82 6.24
CA ILE A 168 -1.92 -29.64 5.42
C ILE A 168 -0.79 -29.54 4.40
N VAL A 169 -1.15 -29.48 3.12
CA VAL A 169 -0.23 -29.24 2.01
C VAL A 169 -0.50 -27.83 1.50
N LEU A 170 0.56 -27.04 1.38
CA LEU A 170 0.53 -25.71 0.78
C LEU A 170 1.24 -25.78 -0.58
N ASP A 171 0.56 -25.31 -1.62
CA ASP A 171 1.09 -25.18 -2.97
C ASP A 171 1.37 -23.68 -3.28
#